data_e2e80bf32a63799680c7038d316a6b78
#
_entry.id   e2e80bf32a63799680c7038d316a6b78
#
_cell.length_a   1.000
_cell.length_b   1.000
_cell.length_c   1.000
_cell.angle_alpha   90.00
_cell.angle_beta   90.00
_cell.angle_gamma   90.00
#
_symmetry.space_group_name_H-M   'P 1'
#
loop_
_entity.id
_entity.type
_entity.pdbx_description
1 polymer ?
#
loop_
_entity_poly.entity_id
_entity_poly.type
_entity_poly.pdbx_seq_one_letter_code
_entity_poly.pdbx_strand_id
1 'polypeptide(L)'
;MNKFYVTTTIYYVNDSSHIGHAYTTLAGDVIARYFKKKLGKGRVFFLTGTDEHGQKIQQAAEEQGLEPKAFADSVVPRFQEAWKLLNIDADFFIRTTDPKHEQVVKELLENAHANGFIYKGVYKGLYCVGCEKFLTKTDVVNDKCPLHPNKQPEYQEEENYFLKLSELSIEVLKRIEVGEYKILPEKRRNEIVSRLKQGVEDISISRAGVSWGIPLPWDKSQTIYVWMDALVNYYSATQFVKGKQKFWPADLHLIGKDIVWFHA
;
A
#
# COMPACT_ATOMS: atom_id res chain seq x y z
N MET A 1 -16.69 6.57 21.16
CA MET A 1 -15.47 6.75 20.32
C MET A 1 -14.63 7.83 20.98
N ASN A 2 -13.44 7.46 21.48
CA ASN A 2 -12.55 8.39 22.20
C ASN A 2 -11.40 8.92 21.33
N LYS A 3 -11.20 8.34 20.16
CA LYS A 3 -10.20 8.70 19.14
C LYS A 3 -10.79 8.50 17.76
N PHE A 4 -10.20 9.06 16.73
CA PHE A 4 -10.54 8.79 15.33
C PHE A 4 -9.29 8.88 14.46
N TYR A 5 -9.01 7.81 13.73
CA TYR A 5 -7.91 7.74 12.78
C TYR A 5 -8.46 7.53 11.38
N VAL A 6 -8.22 8.49 10.50
CA VAL A 6 -8.60 8.44 9.09
C VAL A 6 -7.36 8.49 8.21
N THR A 7 -7.36 7.68 7.16
CA THR A 7 -6.28 7.68 6.18
C THR A 7 -6.83 7.80 4.76
N THR A 8 -6.03 8.37 3.88
CA THR A 8 -6.17 8.12 2.44
C THR A 8 -5.19 7.05 2.00
N THR A 9 -5.27 6.59 0.74
CA THR A 9 -4.13 5.94 0.11
C THR A 9 -2.94 6.87 0.08
N ILE A 10 -1.74 6.31 0.08
CA ILE A 10 -0.53 7.02 -0.32
C ILE A 10 -0.38 6.94 -1.84
N TYR A 11 0.12 8.00 -2.45
CA TYR A 11 0.07 8.20 -3.90
C TYR A 11 1.42 7.92 -4.54
N TYR A 12 1.39 7.19 -5.65
CA TYR A 12 2.57 6.88 -6.44
C TYR A 12 3.16 8.16 -7.06
N VAL A 13 4.47 8.39 -6.86
CA VAL A 13 5.14 9.62 -7.31
C VAL A 13 5.72 9.52 -8.74
N ASN A 14 5.10 8.73 -9.60
CA ASN A 14 5.51 8.60 -10.99
C ASN A 14 5.08 9.78 -11.87
N ASP A 15 4.15 10.61 -11.39
CA ASP A 15 3.65 11.81 -12.07
C ASP A 15 3.06 12.80 -11.06
N SER A 16 2.61 13.95 -11.54
CA SER A 16 1.93 14.98 -10.75
C SER A 16 0.58 14.49 -10.22
N SER A 17 0.12 15.10 -9.10
CA SER A 17 -1.20 14.83 -8.57
C SER A 17 -2.30 15.20 -9.58
N HIS A 18 -3.39 14.42 -9.60
CA HIS A 18 -4.56 14.67 -10.44
C HIS A 18 -5.84 14.74 -9.58
N ILE A 19 -6.96 15.07 -10.22
CA ILE A 19 -8.25 15.30 -9.54
C ILE A 19 -8.72 14.10 -8.70
N GLY A 20 -8.36 12.86 -9.06
CA GLY A 20 -8.69 11.66 -8.27
C GLY A 20 -7.98 11.65 -6.91
N HIS A 21 -6.71 12.04 -6.88
CA HIS A 21 -5.95 12.21 -5.65
C HIS A 21 -6.55 13.32 -4.78
N ALA A 22 -6.84 14.47 -5.40
CA ALA A 22 -7.44 15.62 -4.74
C ALA A 22 -8.80 15.26 -4.12
N TYR A 23 -9.66 14.56 -4.85
CA TYR A 23 -10.98 14.12 -4.39
C TYR A 23 -10.90 13.26 -3.12
N THR A 24 -10.05 12.25 -3.13
CA THR A 24 -9.90 11.33 -1.98
C THR A 24 -9.31 12.05 -0.78
N THR A 25 -8.29 12.91 -0.99
CA THR A 25 -7.63 13.61 0.12
C THR A 25 -8.53 14.68 0.72
N LEU A 26 -9.27 15.40 -0.11
CA LEU A 26 -10.26 16.37 0.36
C LEU A 26 -11.38 15.71 1.18
N ALA A 27 -11.87 14.54 0.74
CA ALA A 27 -12.85 13.79 1.52
C ALA A 27 -12.29 13.38 2.90
N GLY A 28 -11.01 12.96 2.96
CA GLY A 28 -10.31 12.66 4.21
C GLY A 28 -10.22 13.87 5.13
N ASP A 29 -9.86 15.02 4.56
CA ASP A 29 -9.77 16.30 5.32
C ASP A 29 -11.12 16.73 5.89
N VAL A 30 -12.18 16.68 5.09
CA VAL A 30 -13.55 17.01 5.56
C VAL A 30 -13.96 16.13 6.73
N ILE A 31 -13.74 14.83 6.64
CA ILE A 31 -14.03 13.87 7.71
C ILE A 31 -13.17 14.16 8.95
N ALA A 32 -11.87 14.38 8.75
CA ALA A 32 -10.95 14.71 9.83
C ALA A 32 -11.39 16.00 10.57
N ARG A 33 -11.75 17.06 9.85
CA ARG A 33 -12.24 18.33 10.43
C ARG A 33 -13.53 18.12 11.20
N TYR A 34 -14.47 17.32 10.68
CA TYR A 34 -15.70 16.98 11.41
C TYR A 34 -15.38 16.32 12.76
N PHE A 35 -14.51 15.31 12.78
CA PHE A 35 -14.15 14.63 14.01
C PHE A 35 -13.25 15.49 14.92
N LYS A 36 -12.37 16.32 14.37
CA LYS A 36 -11.59 17.30 15.16
C LYS A 36 -12.52 18.27 15.91
N LYS A 37 -13.64 18.68 15.28
CA LYS A 37 -14.65 19.53 15.93
C LYS A 37 -15.43 18.74 17.00
N LYS A 38 -15.78 17.48 16.74
CA LYS A 38 -16.60 16.63 17.62
C LYS A 38 -15.84 16.12 18.84
N LEU A 39 -14.59 15.69 18.67
CA LEU A 39 -13.79 15.00 19.70
C LEU A 39 -12.68 15.87 20.29
N GLY A 40 -12.29 16.93 19.62
CA GLY A 40 -11.11 17.74 19.91
C GLY A 40 -9.89 17.32 19.04
N LYS A 41 -9.05 18.29 18.66
CA LYS A 41 -7.92 18.12 17.74
C LYS A 41 -6.96 16.99 18.16
N GLY A 42 -6.62 16.88 19.43
CA GLY A 42 -5.70 15.84 19.95
C GLY A 42 -6.23 14.40 19.93
N ARG A 43 -7.50 14.21 19.55
CA ARG A 43 -8.17 12.91 19.46
C ARG A 43 -8.43 12.45 18.03
N VAL A 44 -7.89 13.16 17.03
CA VAL A 44 -7.99 12.81 15.62
C VAL A 44 -6.59 12.72 15.03
N PHE A 45 -6.41 11.76 14.13
CA PHE A 45 -5.21 11.64 13.34
C PHE A 45 -5.61 11.44 11.88
N PHE A 46 -5.18 12.35 11.00
CA PHE A 46 -5.38 12.27 9.57
C PHE A 46 -4.04 12.06 8.87
N LEU A 47 -3.90 10.91 8.21
CA LEU A 47 -2.72 10.49 7.48
C LEU A 47 -2.98 10.51 5.98
N THR A 48 -2.06 11.08 5.24
CA THR A 48 -1.90 10.94 3.78
C THR A 48 -0.41 10.87 3.45
N GLY A 49 -0.04 10.65 2.20
CA GLY A 49 1.38 10.59 1.84
C GLY A 49 1.66 10.10 0.45
N THR A 50 2.91 9.67 0.23
CA THR A 50 3.42 9.21 -1.06
C THR A 50 4.07 7.84 -0.95
N ASP A 51 3.85 7.03 -2.00
CA ASP A 51 4.51 5.76 -2.27
C ASP A 51 5.64 6.01 -3.27
N GLU A 52 6.88 5.74 -2.84
CA GLU A 52 8.08 6.25 -3.51
C GLU A 52 9.04 5.15 -3.95
N HIS A 53 8.74 3.89 -3.69
CA HIS A 53 9.55 2.75 -4.10
C HIS A 53 8.99 2.02 -5.32
N GLY A 54 9.75 1.04 -5.83
CA GLY A 54 9.33 0.14 -6.89
C GLY A 54 9.86 0.47 -8.27
N GLN A 55 9.65 -0.48 -9.16
CA GLN A 55 10.23 -0.47 -10.51
C GLN A 55 9.76 0.73 -11.36
N LYS A 56 8.52 1.18 -11.19
CA LYS A 56 7.98 2.32 -11.96
C LYS A 56 8.68 3.63 -11.62
N ILE A 57 8.98 3.84 -10.34
CA ILE A 57 9.71 5.02 -9.89
C ILE A 57 11.15 4.97 -10.39
N GLN A 58 11.77 3.80 -10.32
CA GLN A 58 13.09 3.59 -10.88
C GLN A 58 13.13 3.92 -12.38
N GLN A 59 12.20 3.37 -13.18
CA GLN A 59 12.13 3.65 -14.61
C GLN A 59 11.87 5.13 -14.91
N ALA A 60 10.94 5.78 -14.20
CA ALA A 60 10.65 7.20 -14.38
C ALA A 60 11.86 8.10 -14.03
N ALA A 61 12.65 7.71 -13.05
CA ALA A 61 13.90 8.39 -12.69
C ALA A 61 14.97 8.21 -13.78
N GLU A 62 15.16 6.99 -14.27
CA GLU A 62 16.08 6.66 -15.35
C GLU A 62 15.77 7.45 -16.63
N GLU A 63 14.48 7.56 -17.01
CA GLU A 63 14.03 8.35 -18.16
C GLU A 63 14.38 9.84 -18.04
N GLN A 64 14.54 10.35 -16.81
CA GLN A 64 14.94 11.73 -16.53
C GLN A 64 16.43 11.88 -16.18
N GLY A 65 17.20 10.81 -16.20
CA GLY A 65 18.62 10.81 -15.83
C GLY A 65 18.87 11.13 -14.36
N LEU A 66 17.93 10.77 -13.48
CA LEU A 66 17.98 11.03 -12.04
C LEU A 66 18.11 9.74 -11.24
N GLU A 67 18.71 9.82 -10.05
CA GLU A 67 18.59 8.78 -9.05
C GLU A 67 17.15 8.71 -8.53
N PRO A 68 16.59 7.52 -8.25
CA PRO A 68 15.19 7.34 -7.87
C PRO A 68 14.76 8.19 -6.66
N LYS A 69 15.62 8.34 -5.65
CA LYS A 69 15.36 9.19 -4.49
C LYS A 69 15.25 10.65 -4.87
N ALA A 70 16.17 11.14 -5.72
CA ALA A 70 16.17 12.54 -6.19
C ALA A 70 14.93 12.82 -7.05
N PHE A 71 14.53 11.87 -7.88
CA PHE A 71 13.27 11.94 -8.63
C PHE A 71 12.06 12.05 -7.71
N ALA A 72 11.90 11.15 -6.72
CA ALA A 72 10.83 11.22 -5.75
C ALA A 72 10.82 12.56 -5.00
N ASP A 73 11.99 13.06 -4.57
CA ASP A 73 12.14 14.35 -3.90
C ASP A 73 11.71 15.54 -4.78
N SER A 74 11.80 15.41 -6.11
CA SER A 74 11.35 16.43 -7.05
C SER A 74 9.83 16.45 -7.26
N VAL A 75 9.18 15.28 -7.11
CA VAL A 75 7.73 15.13 -7.36
C VAL A 75 6.89 15.39 -6.11
N VAL A 76 7.35 14.93 -4.93
CA VAL A 76 6.63 15.08 -3.65
C VAL A 76 6.15 16.51 -3.36
N PRO A 77 6.95 17.56 -3.57
CA PRO A 77 6.51 18.94 -3.37
C PRO A 77 5.24 19.30 -4.16
N ARG A 78 5.05 18.74 -5.36
CA ARG A 78 3.86 19.01 -6.19
C ARG A 78 2.57 18.50 -5.53
N PHE A 79 2.63 17.35 -4.84
CA PHE A 79 1.52 16.86 -4.01
C PHE A 79 1.26 17.78 -2.82
N GLN A 80 2.32 18.17 -2.11
CA GLN A 80 2.21 19.04 -0.93
C GLN A 80 1.67 20.43 -1.30
N GLU A 81 2.09 21.01 -2.42
CA GLU A 81 1.56 22.27 -2.95
C GLU A 81 0.08 22.13 -3.33
N ALA A 82 -0.31 21.03 -3.99
CA ALA A 82 -1.71 20.79 -4.32
C ALA A 82 -2.58 20.69 -3.04
N TRP A 83 -2.10 20.02 -1.99
CA TRP A 83 -2.80 19.95 -0.70
C TRP A 83 -2.90 21.31 -0.04
N LYS A 84 -1.85 22.13 -0.12
CA LYS A 84 -1.86 23.49 0.38
C LYS A 84 -2.88 24.37 -0.36
N LEU A 85 -2.93 24.30 -1.69
CA LEU A 85 -3.90 25.04 -2.51
C LEU A 85 -5.34 24.63 -2.20
N LEU A 86 -5.59 23.36 -1.90
CA LEU A 86 -6.90 22.83 -1.51
C LEU A 86 -7.22 23.04 -0.03
N ASN A 87 -6.33 23.69 0.73
CA ASN A 87 -6.46 23.91 2.18
C ASN A 87 -6.67 22.59 2.97
N ILE A 88 -6.02 21.52 2.53
CA ILE A 88 -6.02 20.22 3.21
C ILE A 88 -5.06 20.30 4.41
N ASP A 89 -5.56 19.92 5.61
CA ASP A 89 -4.85 19.96 6.89
C ASP A 89 -4.62 18.53 7.43
N ALA A 90 -3.76 17.76 6.75
CA ALA A 90 -3.33 16.45 7.23
C ALA A 90 -2.42 16.59 8.46
N ASP A 91 -2.64 15.75 9.47
CA ASP A 91 -1.81 15.75 10.68
C ASP A 91 -0.40 15.19 10.42
N PHE A 92 -0.27 14.34 9.41
CA PHE A 92 1.03 13.82 8.96
C PHE A 92 0.99 13.46 7.48
N PHE A 93 2.08 13.79 6.77
CA PHE A 93 2.34 13.39 5.40
C PHE A 93 3.48 12.38 5.41
N ILE A 94 3.16 11.08 5.23
CA ILE A 94 4.15 10.01 5.24
C ILE A 94 4.79 9.86 3.87
N ARG A 95 6.08 9.51 3.87
CA ARG A 95 6.84 9.11 2.69
C ARG A 95 7.36 7.70 2.93
N THR A 96 7.25 6.78 1.97
CA THR A 96 7.78 5.42 2.17
C THR A 96 9.31 5.39 2.19
N THR A 97 9.97 6.43 1.68
CA THR A 97 11.43 6.64 1.81
C THR A 97 11.88 7.27 3.15
N ASP A 98 10.96 7.48 4.12
CA ASP A 98 11.38 7.89 5.47
C ASP A 98 12.06 6.70 6.16
N PRO A 99 13.32 6.84 6.65
CA PRO A 99 14.04 5.76 7.32
C PRO A 99 13.29 5.15 8.52
N LYS A 100 12.43 5.93 9.19
CA LYS A 100 11.61 5.42 10.30
C LYS A 100 10.49 4.51 9.80
N HIS A 101 9.90 4.83 8.65
CA HIS A 101 8.94 3.95 8.01
C HIS A 101 9.62 2.64 7.58
N GLU A 102 10.75 2.73 6.88
CA GLU A 102 11.51 1.56 6.45
C GLU A 102 11.90 0.64 7.61
N GLN A 103 12.28 1.23 8.75
CA GLN A 103 12.61 0.45 9.94
C GLN A 103 11.40 -0.35 10.46
N VAL A 104 10.22 0.28 10.54
CA VAL A 104 9.00 -0.41 10.98
C VAL A 104 8.60 -1.50 9.99
N VAL A 105 8.76 -1.29 8.69
CA VAL A 105 8.51 -2.32 7.66
C VAL A 105 9.41 -3.53 7.88
N LYS A 106 10.71 -3.30 8.06
CA LYS A 106 11.69 -4.37 8.32
C LYS A 106 11.33 -5.17 9.57
N GLU A 107 11.08 -4.49 10.70
CA GLU A 107 10.70 -5.12 11.96
C GLU A 107 9.41 -5.95 11.86
N LEU A 108 8.40 -5.44 11.15
CA LEU A 108 7.15 -6.18 10.94
C LEU A 108 7.37 -7.46 10.14
N LEU A 109 8.14 -7.39 9.05
CA LEU A 109 8.42 -8.56 8.22
C LEU A 109 9.36 -9.55 8.89
N GLU A 110 10.36 -9.10 9.66
CA GLU A 110 11.19 -9.98 10.50
C GLU A 110 10.34 -10.77 11.50
N ASN A 111 9.41 -10.10 12.17
CA ASN A 111 8.49 -10.76 13.09
C ASN A 111 7.59 -11.77 12.35
N ALA A 112 7.06 -11.45 11.19
CA ALA A 112 6.26 -12.37 10.39
C ALA A 112 7.08 -13.58 9.93
N HIS A 113 8.32 -13.38 9.51
CA HIS A 113 9.25 -14.44 9.13
C HIS A 113 9.62 -15.35 10.31
N ALA A 114 9.97 -14.77 11.46
CA ALA A 114 10.29 -15.52 12.67
C ALA A 114 9.12 -16.37 13.18
N ASN A 115 7.88 -15.91 12.95
CA ASN A 115 6.67 -16.66 13.31
C ASN A 115 6.21 -17.65 12.22
N GLY A 116 6.97 -17.85 11.15
CA GLY A 116 6.70 -18.84 10.11
C GLY A 116 5.59 -18.44 9.12
N PHE A 117 5.18 -17.18 9.09
CA PHE A 117 4.22 -16.66 8.10
C PHE A 117 4.87 -16.32 6.75
N ILE A 118 6.20 -16.28 6.69
CA ILE A 118 6.95 -16.03 5.47
C ILE A 118 7.87 -17.22 5.20
N TYR A 119 7.90 -17.69 3.96
CA TYR A 119 8.75 -18.79 3.50
C TYR A 119 9.36 -18.49 2.13
N LYS A 120 10.45 -19.16 1.79
CA LYS A 120 11.13 -19.06 0.49
C LYS A 120 10.54 -20.06 -0.49
N GLY A 121 10.23 -19.63 -1.71
CA GLY A 121 9.64 -20.45 -2.76
C GLY A 121 10.02 -19.93 -4.15
N VAL A 122 9.64 -20.69 -5.18
CA VAL A 122 9.87 -20.32 -6.58
C VAL A 122 8.54 -19.91 -7.18
N TYR A 123 8.47 -18.67 -7.69
CA TYR A 123 7.34 -18.23 -8.49
C TYR A 123 7.60 -18.46 -9.98
N LYS A 124 6.61 -19.00 -10.67
CA LYS A 124 6.64 -19.18 -12.11
C LYS A 124 5.34 -18.65 -12.69
N GLY A 125 5.44 -17.65 -13.57
CA GLY A 125 4.21 -17.09 -14.15
C GLY A 125 4.44 -15.88 -15.04
N LEU A 126 3.34 -15.37 -15.57
CA LEU A 126 3.34 -14.14 -16.34
C LEU A 126 3.46 -12.94 -15.40
N TYR A 127 4.46 -12.11 -15.62
CA TYR A 127 4.69 -10.87 -14.89
C TYR A 127 4.24 -9.66 -15.69
N CYS A 128 3.42 -8.80 -15.09
CA CYS A 128 3.02 -7.53 -15.70
C CYS A 128 3.82 -6.38 -15.11
N VAL A 129 4.72 -5.81 -15.88
CA VAL A 129 5.51 -4.63 -15.48
C VAL A 129 4.61 -3.44 -15.13
N GLY A 130 3.46 -3.30 -15.79
CA GLY A 130 2.51 -2.21 -15.51
C GLY A 130 1.82 -2.33 -14.15
N CYS A 131 1.53 -3.55 -13.67
CA CYS A 131 0.97 -3.81 -12.34
C CYS A 131 2.05 -4.05 -11.28
N GLU A 132 3.30 -4.25 -11.69
CA GLU A 132 4.42 -4.72 -10.84
C GLU A 132 4.06 -5.99 -10.07
N LYS A 133 3.32 -6.91 -10.71
CA LYS A 133 2.90 -8.16 -10.10
C LYS A 133 2.88 -9.32 -11.08
N PHE A 134 3.05 -10.51 -10.55
CA PHE A 134 2.70 -11.72 -11.28
C PHE A 134 1.19 -11.82 -11.48
N LEU A 135 0.79 -12.28 -12.65
CA LEU A 135 -0.60 -12.46 -13.02
C LEU A 135 -1.02 -13.90 -12.75
N THR A 136 -2.13 -14.07 -12.05
CA THR A 136 -2.79 -15.36 -11.92
C THR A 136 -3.60 -15.68 -13.17
N LYS A 137 -4.04 -16.93 -13.34
CA LYS A 137 -4.89 -17.32 -14.47
C LYS A 137 -6.17 -16.50 -14.58
N THR A 138 -6.67 -15.99 -13.46
CA THR A 138 -7.86 -15.14 -13.38
C THR A 138 -7.57 -13.66 -13.66
N ASP A 139 -6.30 -13.26 -13.60
CA ASP A 139 -5.87 -11.88 -13.86
C ASP A 139 -5.62 -11.59 -15.35
N VAL A 140 -5.61 -12.61 -16.22
CA VAL A 140 -5.33 -12.46 -17.66
C VAL A 140 -6.58 -12.62 -18.50
N VAL A 141 -6.66 -11.84 -19.58
CA VAL A 141 -7.66 -11.99 -20.65
C VAL A 141 -6.88 -12.07 -21.97
N ASN A 142 -6.99 -13.21 -22.67
CA ASN A 142 -6.22 -13.48 -23.89
C ASN A 142 -4.69 -13.28 -23.69
N ASP A 143 -4.15 -13.83 -22.60
CA ASP A 143 -2.74 -13.73 -22.19
C ASP A 143 -2.23 -12.30 -21.98
N LYS A 144 -3.12 -11.33 -21.80
CA LYS A 144 -2.80 -9.93 -21.52
C LYS A 144 -3.33 -9.48 -20.18
N CYS A 145 -2.65 -8.51 -19.58
CA CYS A 145 -3.15 -7.80 -18.41
C CYS A 145 -4.28 -6.84 -18.82
N PRO A 146 -5.51 -6.99 -18.31
CA PRO A 146 -6.62 -6.09 -18.67
C PRO A 146 -6.39 -4.62 -18.29
N LEU A 147 -5.59 -4.38 -17.25
CA LEU A 147 -5.24 -3.03 -16.79
C LEU A 147 -4.13 -2.39 -17.65
N HIS A 148 -3.34 -3.20 -18.34
CA HIS A 148 -2.22 -2.75 -19.19
C HIS A 148 -2.22 -3.49 -20.52
N PRO A 149 -3.25 -3.31 -21.38
CA PRO A 149 -3.43 -4.09 -22.60
C PRO A 149 -2.32 -3.87 -23.64
N ASN A 150 -1.61 -2.76 -23.54
CA ASN A 150 -0.50 -2.39 -24.42
C ASN A 150 0.87 -2.91 -23.95
N LYS A 151 0.96 -3.52 -22.76
CA LYS A 151 2.17 -4.14 -22.23
C LYS A 151 2.02 -5.65 -22.27
N GLN A 152 2.91 -6.33 -23.01
CA GLN A 152 2.93 -7.79 -23.04
C GLN A 152 3.48 -8.32 -21.72
N PRO A 153 2.75 -9.18 -20.97
CA PRO A 153 3.34 -9.85 -19.81
C PRO A 153 4.46 -10.80 -20.23
N GLU A 154 5.48 -10.89 -19.41
CA GLU A 154 6.64 -11.76 -19.63
C GLU A 154 6.57 -12.95 -18.70
N TYR A 155 6.90 -14.15 -19.21
CA TYR A 155 7.03 -15.33 -18.36
C TYR A 155 8.34 -15.22 -17.58
N GLN A 156 8.23 -15.22 -16.26
CA GLN A 156 9.37 -15.14 -15.35
C GLN A 156 9.34 -16.31 -14.37
N GLU A 157 10.52 -16.78 -14.01
CA GLU A 157 10.76 -17.71 -12.93
C GLU A 157 11.70 -17.05 -11.94
N GLU A 158 11.26 -16.84 -10.72
CA GLU A 158 12.01 -16.10 -9.73
C GLU A 158 11.90 -16.78 -8.36
N GLU A 159 13.01 -16.91 -7.67
CA GLU A 159 13.04 -17.37 -6.29
C GLU A 159 12.73 -16.19 -5.35
N ASN A 160 11.58 -16.25 -4.69
CA ASN A 160 11.05 -15.17 -3.87
C ASN A 160 10.66 -15.64 -2.47
N TYR A 161 10.39 -14.70 -1.58
CA TYR A 161 9.73 -14.96 -0.32
C TYR A 161 8.23 -14.74 -0.44
N PHE A 162 7.45 -15.62 0.21
CA PHE A 162 6.00 -15.65 0.15
C PHE A 162 5.39 -15.45 1.53
N LEU A 163 4.35 -14.64 1.62
CA LEU A 163 3.48 -14.55 2.79
C LEU A 163 2.36 -15.58 2.68
N LYS A 164 2.11 -16.35 3.73
CA LYS A 164 1.01 -17.30 3.84
C LYS A 164 -0.35 -16.62 3.92
N LEU A 165 -0.70 -15.91 2.86
CA LEU A 165 -1.96 -15.19 2.77
C LEU A 165 -3.15 -16.15 2.77
N SER A 166 -2.98 -17.37 2.25
CA SER A 166 -3.97 -18.43 2.29
C SER A 166 -4.45 -18.75 3.72
N GLU A 167 -3.53 -18.78 4.69
CA GLU A 167 -3.85 -19.00 6.10
C GLU A 167 -4.46 -17.75 6.75
N LEU A 168 -3.86 -16.57 6.52
CA LEU A 168 -4.29 -15.31 7.13
C LEU A 168 -5.66 -14.84 6.65
N SER A 169 -5.99 -15.12 5.39
CA SER A 169 -7.27 -14.71 4.77
C SER A 169 -8.50 -15.33 5.44
N ILE A 170 -8.35 -16.48 6.11
CA ILE A 170 -9.43 -17.14 6.84
C ILE A 170 -9.92 -16.25 8.01
N GLU A 171 -8.98 -15.69 8.76
CA GLU A 171 -9.32 -14.80 9.87
C GLU A 171 -9.86 -13.45 9.38
N VAL A 172 -9.33 -12.93 8.26
CA VAL A 172 -9.85 -11.72 7.61
C VAL A 172 -11.32 -11.91 7.20
N LEU A 173 -11.62 -13.02 6.51
CA LEU A 173 -13.00 -13.35 6.11
C LEU A 173 -13.94 -13.39 7.32
N LYS A 174 -13.55 -14.07 8.40
CA LYS A 174 -14.32 -14.15 9.63
C LYS A 174 -14.62 -12.77 10.20
N ARG A 175 -13.64 -11.89 10.31
CA ARG A 175 -13.81 -10.51 10.82
C ARG A 175 -14.73 -9.67 9.95
N ILE A 176 -14.70 -9.86 8.63
CA ILE A 176 -15.64 -9.21 7.71
C ILE A 176 -17.06 -9.73 7.92
N GLU A 177 -17.23 -11.04 8.07
CA GLU A 177 -18.55 -11.66 8.23
C GLU A 177 -19.25 -11.28 9.54
N VAL A 178 -18.51 -11.20 10.65
CA VAL A 178 -19.04 -10.76 11.95
C VAL A 178 -19.17 -9.23 12.05
N GLY A 179 -18.74 -8.48 11.01
CA GLY A 179 -18.86 -7.01 10.98
C GLY A 179 -17.86 -6.24 11.83
N GLU A 180 -16.81 -6.91 12.32
CA GLU A 180 -15.67 -6.27 12.99
C GLU A 180 -14.87 -5.44 12.00
N TYR A 181 -14.61 -6.00 10.80
CA TYR A 181 -13.97 -5.32 9.69
C TYR A 181 -15.00 -4.97 8.62
N LYS A 182 -15.23 -3.67 8.41
CA LYS A 182 -16.31 -3.19 7.54
C LYS A 182 -15.75 -2.69 6.21
N ILE A 183 -16.28 -3.21 5.12
CA ILE A 183 -15.99 -2.76 3.75
C ILE A 183 -17.23 -2.08 3.19
N LEU A 184 -17.09 -0.86 2.70
CA LEU A 184 -18.17 -0.09 2.10
C LEU A 184 -17.78 0.37 0.67
N PRO A 185 -18.73 0.49 -0.25
CA PRO A 185 -20.13 0.10 -0.15
C PRO A 185 -20.31 -1.43 -0.16
N GLU A 186 -21.50 -1.90 0.14
CA GLU A 186 -21.83 -3.34 0.24
C GLU A 186 -21.42 -4.14 -1.02
N LYS A 187 -21.54 -3.55 -2.20
CA LYS A 187 -21.07 -4.16 -3.44
C LYS A 187 -19.58 -4.58 -3.34
N ARG A 188 -18.72 -3.72 -2.81
CA ARG A 188 -17.28 -4.02 -2.64
C ARG A 188 -17.05 -5.08 -1.58
N ARG A 189 -17.80 -5.02 -0.49
CA ARG A 189 -17.78 -6.09 0.52
C ARG A 189 -18.09 -7.45 -0.11
N ASN A 190 -19.15 -7.54 -0.90
CA ASN A 190 -19.58 -8.79 -1.51
C ASN A 190 -18.55 -9.33 -2.51
N GLU A 191 -17.89 -8.47 -3.29
CA GLU A 191 -16.79 -8.83 -4.18
C GLU A 191 -15.61 -9.44 -3.39
N ILE A 192 -15.19 -8.79 -2.30
CA ILE A 192 -14.10 -9.28 -1.44
C ILE A 192 -14.46 -10.60 -0.77
N VAL A 193 -15.64 -10.68 -0.14
CA VAL A 193 -16.12 -11.91 0.52
C VAL A 193 -16.20 -13.08 -0.47
N SER A 194 -16.73 -12.83 -1.68
CA SER A 194 -16.80 -13.88 -2.71
C SER A 194 -15.42 -14.40 -3.08
N ARG A 195 -14.44 -13.49 -3.25
CA ARG A 195 -13.07 -13.87 -3.60
C ARG A 195 -12.36 -14.61 -2.47
N LEU A 196 -12.52 -14.16 -1.21
CA LEU A 196 -11.96 -14.84 -0.05
C LEU A 196 -12.53 -16.27 0.13
N LYS A 197 -13.84 -16.45 -0.14
CA LYS A 197 -14.51 -17.78 -0.07
C LYS A 197 -14.04 -18.75 -1.14
N GLN A 198 -13.54 -18.27 -2.28
CA GLN A 198 -12.95 -19.12 -3.32
C GLN A 198 -11.55 -19.63 -2.96
N GLY A 199 -10.98 -19.08 -1.89
CA GLY A 199 -9.59 -19.30 -1.48
C GLY A 199 -8.64 -18.29 -2.09
N VAL A 200 -7.58 -18.00 -1.37
CA VAL A 200 -6.53 -17.06 -1.75
C VAL A 200 -5.20 -17.81 -1.77
N GLU A 201 -4.40 -17.58 -2.79
CA GLU A 201 -3.04 -18.11 -2.87
C GLU A 201 -2.08 -17.26 -2.04
N ASP A 202 -0.96 -17.86 -1.63
CA ASP A 202 0.13 -17.15 -0.98
C ASP A 202 0.73 -16.12 -1.93
N ILE A 203 1.12 -14.97 -1.39
CA ILE A 203 1.59 -13.84 -2.19
C ILE A 203 3.10 -13.68 -2.08
N SER A 204 3.76 -13.50 -3.22
CA SER A 204 5.18 -13.11 -3.23
C SER A 204 5.37 -11.70 -2.68
N ILE A 205 6.21 -11.58 -1.64
CA ILE A 205 6.49 -10.33 -0.91
C ILE A 205 7.88 -9.76 -1.19
N SER A 206 8.63 -10.37 -2.09
CA SER A 206 9.96 -9.88 -2.47
C SER A 206 10.19 -9.94 -3.98
N ARG A 207 11.23 -9.25 -4.44
CA ARG A 207 11.66 -9.16 -5.83
C ARG A 207 13.18 -9.18 -5.91
N ALA A 208 13.77 -10.06 -6.73
CA ALA A 208 15.21 -10.10 -6.97
C ALA A 208 15.65 -9.04 -7.99
N GLY A 209 14.79 -8.71 -8.96
CA GLY A 209 15.12 -7.82 -10.08
C GLY A 209 14.88 -6.32 -9.84
N VAL A 210 14.41 -5.91 -8.66
CA VAL A 210 14.11 -4.51 -8.33
C VAL A 210 15.14 -3.98 -7.35
N SER A 211 15.90 -2.95 -7.75
CA SER A 211 16.94 -2.36 -6.91
C SER A 211 16.46 -1.18 -6.06
N TRP A 212 15.38 -0.50 -6.48
CA TRP A 212 14.80 0.63 -5.76
C TRP A 212 13.65 0.20 -4.84
N GLY A 213 13.95 0.05 -3.58
CA GLY A 213 13.01 -0.36 -2.52
C GLY A 213 13.74 -0.75 -1.25
N ILE A 214 13.01 -1.26 -0.27
CA ILE A 214 13.55 -1.66 1.02
C ILE A 214 14.15 -3.08 0.91
N PRO A 215 15.46 -3.28 1.15
CA PRO A 215 16.04 -4.62 1.14
C PRO A 215 15.44 -5.50 2.25
N LEU A 216 15.21 -6.80 1.96
CA LEU A 216 14.83 -7.75 2.99
C LEU A 216 15.89 -7.84 4.09
N PRO A 217 15.51 -7.83 5.37
CA PRO A 217 16.47 -7.84 6.47
C PRO A 217 17.36 -9.09 6.50
N TRP A 218 16.79 -10.24 6.17
CA TRP A 218 17.46 -11.56 6.21
C TRP A 218 18.05 -12.00 4.86
N ASP A 219 17.71 -11.32 3.75
CA ASP A 219 18.24 -11.60 2.42
C ASP A 219 18.35 -10.33 1.59
N LYS A 220 19.49 -9.67 1.65
CA LYS A 220 19.73 -8.37 0.97
C LYS A 220 19.82 -8.45 -0.55
N SER A 221 19.81 -9.66 -1.12
CA SER A 221 19.70 -9.84 -2.58
C SER A 221 18.27 -9.63 -3.09
N GLN A 222 17.32 -9.53 -2.17
CA GLN A 222 15.89 -9.35 -2.43
C GLN A 222 15.39 -8.02 -1.88
N THR A 223 14.51 -7.38 -2.63
CA THR A 223 13.83 -6.14 -2.23
C THR A 223 12.39 -6.44 -1.85
N ILE A 224 11.89 -5.80 -0.79
CA ILE A 224 10.50 -5.93 -0.35
C ILE A 224 9.57 -5.45 -1.47
N TYR A 225 8.54 -6.23 -1.74
CA TYR A 225 7.52 -5.89 -2.74
C TYR A 225 6.81 -4.59 -2.37
N VAL A 226 6.71 -3.68 -3.32
CA VAL A 226 6.23 -2.32 -3.10
C VAL A 226 4.88 -2.24 -2.36
N TRP A 227 3.94 -3.14 -2.62
CA TRP A 227 2.66 -3.17 -1.90
C TRP A 227 2.79 -3.58 -0.43
N MET A 228 3.76 -4.45 -0.09
CA MET A 228 4.03 -4.81 1.30
C MET A 228 4.65 -3.65 2.08
N ASP A 229 5.48 -2.86 1.41
CA ASP A 229 6.02 -1.61 1.92
C ASP A 229 4.89 -0.57 2.07
N ALA A 230 4.21 -0.27 0.97
CA ALA A 230 3.18 0.77 0.91
C ALA A 230 2.05 0.55 1.94
N LEU A 231 1.52 -0.67 2.07
CA LEU A 231 0.40 -0.95 3.00
C LEU A 231 0.78 -0.80 4.48
N VAL A 232 2.05 -0.98 4.83
CA VAL A 232 2.53 -0.80 6.21
C VAL A 232 2.51 0.68 6.64
N ASN A 233 2.40 1.64 5.72
CA ASN A 233 2.39 3.07 6.05
C ASN A 233 1.35 3.42 7.12
N TYR A 234 0.16 2.83 7.05
CA TYR A 234 -0.94 3.09 7.99
C TYR A 234 -0.59 2.72 9.44
N TYR A 235 0.14 1.64 9.59
CA TYR A 235 0.65 1.19 10.88
C TYR A 235 1.90 1.97 11.29
N SER A 236 2.89 2.07 10.42
CA SER A 236 4.19 2.65 10.73
C SER A 236 4.09 4.10 11.19
N ALA A 237 3.23 4.93 10.56
CA ALA A 237 3.00 6.30 10.98
C ALA A 237 2.59 6.37 12.46
N THR A 238 1.79 5.42 12.95
CA THR A 238 1.40 5.39 14.35
C THR A 238 2.55 4.99 15.27
N GLN A 239 3.54 4.25 14.79
CA GLN A 239 4.65 3.76 15.61
C GLN A 239 5.72 4.85 15.85
N PHE A 240 6.07 5.62 14.83
CA PHE A 240 7.16 6.59 14.96
C PHE A 240 6.70 8.05 15.13
N VAL A 241 5.47 8.40 14.78
CA VAL A 241 4.96 9.75 15.03
C VAL A 241 4.59 9.87 16.51
N LYS A 242 5.23 10.82 17.21
CA LYS A 242 5.11 10.98 18.66
C LYS A 242 3.65 11.08 19.12
N GLY A 243 3.27 10.19 20.03
CA GLY A 243 1.94 10.17 20.66
C GLY A 243 0.82 9.62 19.77
N LYS A 244 1.16 8.95 18.65
CA LYS A 244 0.19 8.39 17.71
C LYS A 244 -0.05 6.88 17.86
N GLN A 245 0.73 6.14 18.65
CA GLN A 245 0.57 4.68 18.87
C GLN A 245 -0.86 4.28 19.23
N LYS A 246 -1.52 5.08 20.06
CA LYS A 246 -2.90 4.84 20.49
C LYS A 246 -3.94 4.90 19.35
N PHE A 247 -3.59 5.43 18.18
CA PHE A 247 -4.52 5.58 17.06
C PHE A 247 -4.68 4.31 16.24
N TRP A 248 -3.71 3.38 16.27
CA TRP A 248 -3.87 2.10 15.62
C TRP A 248 -4.92 1.21 16.34
N PRO A 249 -5.74 0.43 15.60
CA PRO A 249 -5.95 0.48 14.16
C PRO A 249 -6.74 1.71 13.70
N ALA A 250 -6.72 2.00 12.38
CA ALA A 250 -7.49 3.09 11.80
C ALA A 250 -9.00 2.81 11.88
N ASP A 251 -9.76 3.87 12.07
CA ASP A 251 -11.23 3.82 12.07
C ASP A 251 -11.79 3.89 10.64
N LEU A 252 -11.04 4.51 9.71
CA LEU A 252 -11.46 4.68 8.32
C LEU A 252 -10.26 4.77 7.37
N HIS A 253 -10.26 3.90 6.35
CA HIS A 253 -9.40 4.02 5.18
C HIS A 253 -10.23 4.47 3.97
N LEU A 254 -9.86 5.59 3.34
CA LEU A 254 -10.45 6.07 2.09
C LEU A 254 -9.57 5.59 0.92
N ILE A 255 -10.07 4.67 0.14
CA ILE A 255 -9.31 3.98 -0.89
C ILE A 255 -10.05 3.94 -2.23
N GLY A 256 -9.31 3.91 -3.33
CA GLY A 256 -9.86 3.71 -4.67
C GLY A 256 -10.45 2.30 -4.84
N LYS A 257 -11.51 2.20 -5.62
CA LYS A 257 -12.20 0.91 -5.88
C LYS A 257 -11.27 -0.18 -6.44
N ASP A 258 -10.26 0.23 -7.20
CA ASP A 258 -9.38 -0.70 -7.93
C ASP A 258 -8.32 -1.33 -7.03
N ILE A 259 -8.12 -0.78 -5.84
CA ILE A 259 -7.14 -1.25 -4.86
C ILE A 259 -7.76 -1.78 -3.57
N VAL A 260 -9.09 -1.89 -3.51
CA VAL A 260 -9.79 -2.47 -2.34
C VAL A 260 -9.27 -3.87 -2.02
N TRP A 261 -8.97 -4.67 -3.04
CA TRP A 261 -8.45 -6.03 -2.85
C TRP A 261 -7.10 -6.07 -2.11
N PHE A 262 -6.23 -5.10 -2.37
CA PHE A 262 -4.92 -5.03 -1.68
C PHE A 262 -5.04 -4.57 -0.23
N HIS A 263 -6.14 -3.89 0.14
CA HIS A 263 -6.37 -3.36 1.49
C HIS A 263 -7.24 -4.26 2.35
N ALA A 264 -7.97 -5.16 1.74
CA ALA A 264 -8.85 -6.11 2.44
C ALA A 264 -8.08 -7.35 2.87
#